data_e55f550711cee4c69e02f79042ff50f8
#
_entry.id   e55f550711cee4c69e02f79042ff50f8
#
_cell.length_a   1.000
_cell.length_b   1.000
_cell.length_c   1.000
_cell.angle_alpha   90.00
_cell.angle_beta   90.00
_cell.angle_gamma   90.00
#
_symmetry.space_group_name_H-M   'P 1'
#
loop_
_entity.id
_entity.type
_entity.pdbx_description
1 polymer ?
#
loop_
_entity_poly.entity_id
_entity_poly.type
_entity_poly.pdbx_seq_one_letter_code
_entity_poly.pdbx_strand_id
1 'polypeptide(L)'
;MRYTRKIAAILATGLTLAASAALPALADKPTLVFVTNGASDFWKAAAAGVAKAQTELPGYKLELKYPDSATVAAQQTLLDDLVTAGVKGIMISAVDPKHSTAELNKVASQTALFTTDSDAPQTNRIAYIGSSNIDAGLQAADIAKKAMPNGGTCLGFVGLLGADNAVERIKGFKEGLKGTKIKLIDVRGDQMDQTRAKENVSDALVADPNVNCMVGFYSYNTPQIYAALKDAGKLGKITVVGFDGDPVTLGGVADGSIAGTVVQQPFLWAYRGMKLMAAYVKGDKSGIPASHLIIIPTKIIDKGNVAAYAAEQKAMAGH
;
A
#
# COMPACT_ATOMS: atom_id res chain seq x y z
N MET A 1 -60.41 88.92 -2.48
CA MET A 1 -59.38 88.38 -1.58
C MET A 1 -59.50 86.86 -1.58
N ARG A 2 -58.61 86.14 -2.26
CA ARG A 2 -58.59 84.64 -2.33
C ARG A 2 -57.33 84.17 -1.73
N TYR A 3 -57.41 83.42 -0.63
CA TYR A 3 -56.26 82.70 0.01
C TYR A 3 -56.07 81.36 -0.64
N THR A 4 -54.93 81.17 -1.24
CA THR A 4 -54.43 79.82 -1.74
C THR A 4 -53.63 79.14 -0.68
N ARG A 5 -54.09 77.98 -0.16
CA ARG A 5 -53.36 77.07 0.71
C ARG A 5 -52.47 76.19 -0.15
N LYS A 6 -51.16 76.23 0.12
CA LYS A 6 -50.20 75.30 -0.41
C LYS A 6 -50.14 74.07 0.53
N ILE A 7 -50.42 72.88 -0.05
CA ILE A 7 -50.23 71.57 0.62
C ILE A 7 -48.83 71.10 0.27
N ALA A 8 -47.97 70.90 1.29
CA ALA A 8 -46.68 70.32 1.15
C ALA A 8 -46.81 68.78 1.32
N ALA A 9 -46.48 68.01 0.27
CA ALA A 9 -46.38 66.54 0.33
C ALA A 9 -45.02 66.12 0.82
N ILE A 10 -44.97 65.42 1.95
CA ILE A 10 -43.75 64.80 2.50
C ILE A 10 -43.66 63.40 1.89
N LEU A 11 -42.69 63.20 1.00
CA LEU A 11 -42.30 61.85 0.55
C LEU A 11 -41.39 61.19 1.63
N ALA A 12 -41.94 60.19 2.28
CA ALA A 12 -41.16 59.32 3.16
C ALA A 12 -40.53 58.21 2.31
N THR A 13 -39.23 58.28 1.99
CA THR A 13 -38.42 57.23 1.36
C THR A 13 -38.07 56.18 2.40
N GLY A 14 -38.83 55.07 2.41
CA GLY A 14 -38.51 53.90 3.22
C GLY A 14 -37.28 53.16 2.64
N LEU A 15 -36.17 53.20 3.36
CA LEU A 15 -34.95 52.45 3.05
C LEU A 15 -35.14 51.01 3.61
N THR A 16 -35.54 50.07 2.74
CA THR A 16 -35.56 48.63 3.11
C THR A 16 -34.15 48.09 3.09
N LEU A 17 -33.55 47.88 4.27
CA LEU A 17 -32.33 47.06 4.44
C LEU A 17 -32.69 45.62 4.14
N ALA A 18 -32.31 45.14 2.94
CA ALA A 18 -32.30 43.71 2.64
C ALA A 18 -31.11 43.06 3.37
N ALA A 19 -31.38 42.42 4.51
CA ALA A 19 -30.43 41.56 5.16
C ALA A 19 -30.19 40.32 4.29
N SER A 20 -29.12 40.32 3.50
CA SER A 20 -28.64 39.13 2.78
C SER A 20 -28.17 38.14 3.81
N ALA A 21 -29.01 37.16 4.19
CA ALA A 21 -28.58 36.00 4.92
C ALA A 21 -27.59 35.23 4.03
N ALA A 22 -26.28 35.41 4.27
CA ALA A 22 -25.26 34.60 3.68
C ALA A 22 -25.52 33.15 4.16
N LEU A 23 -25.98 32.31 3.23
CA LEU A 23 -26.01 30.85 3.48
C LEU A 23 -24.59 30.44 3.88
N PRO A 24 -24.43 29.68 4.98
CA PRO A 24 -23.11 29.16 5.31
C PRO A 24 -22.63 28.34 4.11
N ALA A 25 -21.51 28.75 3.51
CA ALA A 25 -20.83 27.93 2.53
C ALA A 25 -20.61 26.57 3.18
N LEU A 26 -21.11 25.50 2.57
CA LEU A 26 -20.79 24.13 2.99
C LEU A 26 -19.27 24.03 2.94
N ALA A 27 -18.62 24.13 4.11
CA ALA A 27 -17.17 24.01 4.19
C ALA A 27 -16.78 22.67 3.57
N ASP A 28 -15.86 22.69 2.59
CA ASP A 28 -15.37 21.48 1.95
C ASP A 28 -14.85 20.52 3.02
N LYS A 29 -15.28 19.26 2.91
CA LYS A 29 -14.86 18.22 3.85
C LYS A 29 -13.34 18.07 3.80
N PRO A 30 -12.65 18.03 4.95
CA PRO A 30 -11.21 17.78 4.95
C PRO A 30 -10.90 16.46 4.23
N THR A 31 -9.96 16.51 3.29
CA THR A 31 -9.55 15.37 2.47
C THR A 31 -8.37 14.66 3.12
N LEU A 32 -8.46 13.32 3.19
CA LEU A 32 -7.38 12.42 3.60
C LEU A 32 -7.08 11.45 2.45
N VAL A 33 -5.81 11.24 2.15
CA VAL A 33 -5.40 10.50 0.94
C VAL A 33 -4.47 9.34 1.28
N PHE A 34 -4.78 8.17 0.72
CA PHE A 34 -3.86 7.04 0.65
C PHE A 34 -3.12 7.10 -0.69
N VAL A 35 -1.79 7.14 -0.67
CA VAL A 35 -0.93 7.18 -1.86
C VAL A 35 -0.17 5.87 -1.98
N THR A 36 -0.33 5.18 -3.11
CA THR A 36 0.37 3.92 -3.41
C THR A 36 1.78 4.17 -3.94
N ASN A 37 2.59 3.10 -4.04
CA ASN A 37 3.91 3.14 -4.67
C ASN A 37 3.89 2.85 -6.19
N GLY A 38 2.71 2.65 -6.76
CA GLY A 38 2.49 2.37 -8.18
C GLY A 38 1.19 1.62 -8.40
N ALA A 39 0.82 1.39 -9.66
CA ALA A 39 -0.39 0.65 -10.01
C ALA A 39 -0.18 -0.86 -9.83
N SER A 40 -1.06 -1.50 -9.07
CA SER A 40 -1.07 -2.96 -8.86
C SER A 40 -2.43 -3.41 -8.34
N ASP A 41 -2.86 -4.60 -8.71
CA ASP A 41 -4.07 -5.24 -8.20
C ASP A 41 -4.05 -5.47 -6.68
N PHE A 42 -2.85 -5.53 -6.08
CA PHE A 42 -2.65 -5.56 -4.63
C PHE A 42 -3.40 -4.43 -3.91
N TRP A 43 -3.44 -3.24 -4.51
CA TRP A 43 -4.08 -2.07 -3.91
C TRP A 43 -5.60 -2.07 -3.96
N LYS A 44 -6.24 -3.02 -4.68
CA LYS A 44 -7.71 -3.17 -4.69
C LYS A 44 -8.25 -3.42 -3.28
N ALA A 45 -7.55 -4.23 -2.48
CA ALA A 45 -7.93 -4.46 -1.09
C ALA A 45 -7.77 -3.21 -0.22
N ALA A 46 -6.73 -2.40 -0.44
CA ALA A 46 -6.58 -1.12 0.25
C ALA A 46 -7.70 -0.14 -0.15
N ALA A 47 -8.06 -0.08 -1.44
CA ALA A 47 -9.17 0.74 -1.91
C ALA A 47 -10.50 0.35 -1.24
N ALA A 48 -10.77 -0.94 -1.07
CA ALA A 48 -11.93 -1.42 -0.30
C ALA A 48 -11.87 -0.99 1.17
N GLY A 49 -10.67 -1.00 1.78
CA GLY A 49 -10.45 -0.49 3.14
C GLY A 49 -10.73 1.02 3.27
N VAL A 50 -10.28 1.83 2.29
CA VAL A 50 -10.61 3.28 2.22
C VAL A 50 -12.12 3.48 2.08
N ALA A 51 -12.77 2.73 1.18
CA ALA A 51 -14.21 2.82 0.95
C ALA A 51 -15.01 2.46 2.23
N LYS A 52 -14.60 1.42 2.95
CA LYS A 52 -15.20 1.05 4.23
C LYS A 52 -15.01 2.15 5.28
N ALA A 53 -13.82 2.74 5.39
CA ALA A 53 -13.57 3.85 6.30
C ALA A 53 -14.43 5.08 5.95
N GLN A 54 -14.66 5.34 4.65
CA GLN A 54 -15.52 6.44 4.20
C GLN A 54 -16.95 6.33 4.72
N THR A 55 -17.51 5.13 4.81
CA THR A 55 -18.88 4.93 5.36
C THR A 55 -18.98 5.32 6.84
N GLU A 56 -17.87 5.25 7.57
CA GLU A 56 -17.80 5.55 9.01
C GLU A 56 -17.27 6.98 9.30
N LEU A 57 -16.73 7.65 8.30
CA LEU A 57 -16.16 9.00 8.39
C LEU A 57 -16.85 9.97 7.43
N PRO A 58 -18.19 10.19 7.56
CA PRO A 58 -18.93 11.03 6.62
C PRO A 58 -18.51 12.51 6.64
N GLY A 59 -17.79 12.95 7.68
CA GLY A 59 -17.23 14.31 7.80
C GLY A 59 -15.94 14.53 7.02
N TYR A 60 -15.40 13.51 6.37
CA TYR A 60 -14.17 13.55 5.58
C TYR A 60 -14.43 13.14 4.14
N LYS A 61 -13.53 13.52 3.23
CA LYS A 61 -13.37 12.95 1.89
C LYS A 61 -12.14 12.04 1.93
N LEU A 62 -12.32 10.73 1.73
CA LEU A 62 -11.23 9.76 1.73
C LEU A 62 -10.94 9.33 0.29
N GLU A 63 -9.68 9.37 -0.11
CA GLU A 63 -9.26 9.01 -1.47
C GLU A 63 -8.09 8.02 -1.43
N LEU A 64 -7.99 7.18 -2.48
CA LEU A 64 -6.80 6.43 -2.80
C LEU A 64 -6.28 6.93 -4.15
N LYS A 65 -5.00 7.24 -4.22
CA LYS A 65 -4.34 7.79 -5.41
C LYS A 65 -3.14 6.93 -5.80
N TYR A 66 -2.95 6.82 -7.11
CA TYR A 66 -1.81 6.17 -7.73
C TYR A 66 -0.91 7.25 -8.33
N PRO A 67 0.42 7.20 -8.16
CA PRO A 67 1.31 7.99 -8.99
C PRO A 67 1.26 7.51 -10.44
N ASP A 68 1.55 8.37 -11.40
CA ASP A 68 1.52 8.03 -12.84
C ASP A 68 2.51 6.91 -13.22
N SER A 69 3.57 6.77 -12.43
CA SER A 69 4.53 5.67 -12.52
C SER A 69 5.14 5.36 -11.16
N ALA A 70 5.73 4.17 -11.01
CA ALA A 70 6.40 3.75 -9.77
C ALA A 70 7.80 4.38 -9.63
N THR A 71 7.89 5.71 -9.74
CA THR A 71 9.14 6.47 -9.61
C THR A 71 9.05 7.53 -8.52
N VAL A 72 10.18 7.89 -7.94
CA VAL A 72 10.27 8.97 -6.94
C VAL A 72 9.70 10.28 -7.51
N ALA A 73 10.05 10.63 -8.75
CA ALA A 73 9.61 11.87 -9.38
C ALA A 73 8.07 11.93 -9.55
N ALA A 74 7.44 10.84 -10.04
CA ALA A 74 6.00 10.79 -10.20
C ALA A 74 5.27 10.83 -8.84
N GLN A 75 5.81 10.13 -7.84
CA GLN A 75 5.24 10.17 -6.49
C GLN A 75 5.37 11.56 -5.87
N GLN A 76 6.50 12.24 -6.06
CA GLN A 76 6.71 13.62 -5.59
C GLN A 76 5.74 14.60 -6.26
N THR A 77 5.55 14.53 -7.58
CA THR A 77 4.57 15.37 -8.29
C THR A 77 3.18 15.21 -7.68
N LEU A 78 2.74 13.98 -7.46
CA LEU A 78 1.45 13.72 -6.82
C LEU A 78 1.38 14.30 -5.39
N LEU A 79 2.44 14.20 -4.60
CA LEU A 79 2.48 14.76 -3.24
C LEU A 79 2.40 16.30 -3.25
N ASP A 80 3.14 16.97 -4.14
CA ASP A 80 3.10 18.44 -4.29
C ASP A 80 1.69 18.92 -4.70
N ASP A 81 1.01 18.20 -5.60
CA ASP A 81 -0.38 18.49 -5.99
C ASP A 81 -1.33 18.33 -4.81
N LEU A 82 -1.20 17.25 -4.02
CA LEU A 82 -2.04 17.01 -2.85
C LEU A 82 -1.84 18.07 -1.77
N VAL A 83 -0.60 18.45 -1.51
CA VAL A 83 -0.28 19.53 -0.55
C VAL A 83 -0.84 20.86 -1.04
N THR A 84 -0.71 21.18 -2.33
CA THR A 84 -1.26 22.39 -2.94
C THR A 84 -2.78 22.41 -2.86
N ALA A 85 -3.44 21.26 -3.01
CA ALA A 85 -4.89 21.11 -2.82
C ALA A 85 -5.34 21.20 -1.35
N GLY A 86 -4.41 21.32 -0.41
CA GLY A 86 -4.69 21.53 1.02
C GLY A 86 -5.22 20.29 1.74
N VAL A 87 -4.84 19.08 1.31
CA VAL A 87 -5.22 17.83 2.00
C VAL A 87 -4.73 17.85 3.46
N LYS A 88 -5.51 17.27 4.36
CA LYS A 88 -5.24 17.32 5.80
C LYS A 88 -4.39 16.13 6.31
N GLY A 89 -4.28 15.09 5.51
CA GLY A 89 -3.42 13.94 5.84
C GLY A 89 -3.15 13.08 4.61
N ILE A 90 -1.95 12.54 4.58
CA ILE A 90 -1.44 11.63 3.55
C ILE A 90 -0.89 10.39 4.23
N MET A 91 -1.33 9.22 3.81
CA MET A 91 -0.72 7.93 4.14
C MET A 91 -0.10 7.35 2.87
N ILE A 92 1.21 7.12 2.88
CA ILE A 92 1.97 6.79 1.67
C ILE A 92 2.76 5.49 1.81
N SER A 93 2.78 4.68 0.75
CA SER A 93 3.80 3.65 0.53
C SER A 93 4.93 4.28 -0.29
N ALA A 94 6.09 4.51 0.33
CA ALA A 94 7.19 5.24 -0.31
C ALA A 94 7.90 4.37 -1.38
N VAL A 95 8.08 4.90 -2.59
CA VAL A 95 8.78 4.23 -3.70
C VAL A 95 10.25 3.97 -3.38
N ASP A 96 10.92 4.99 -2.86
CA ASP A 96 12.32 4.94 -2.42
C ASP A 96 12.51 5.92 -1.25
N PRO A 97 12.32 5.45 -0.01
CA PRO A 97 12.35 6.33 1.16
C PRO A 97 13.72 6.98 1.39
N LYS A 98 14.80 6.31 1.00
CA LYS A 98 16.16 6.84 1.16
C LYS A 98 16.39 8.10 0.32
N HIS A 99 15.90 8.10 -0.93
CA HIS A 99 16.06 9.24 -1.85
C HIS A 99 14.91 10.25 -1.76
N SER A 100 13.83 9.95 -1.00
CA SER A 100 12.66 10.81 -0.83
C SER A 100 12.59 11.47 0.55
N THR A 101 13.56 11.24 1.46
CA THR A 101 13.49 11.72 2.85
C THR A 101 13.26 13.23 2.95
N ALA A 102 13.98 14.04 2.17
CA ALA A 102 13.83 15.50 2.22
C ALA A 102 12.43 15.95 1.78
N GLU A 103 11.92 15.37 0.70
CA GLU A 103 10.59 15.68 0.14
C GLU A 103 9.47 15.23 1.08
N LEU A 104 9.57 14.04 1.65
CA LEU A 104 8.60 13.54 2.62
C LEU A 104 8.60 14.41 3.89
N ASN A 105 9.75 14.93 4.33
CA ASN A 105 9.82 15.87 5.44
C ASN A 105 9.20 17.23 5.09
N LYS A 106 9.34 17.71 3.84
CA LYS A 106 8.64 18.90 3.36
C LYS A 106 7.12 18.68 3.41
N VAL A 107 6.62 17.52 2.97
CA VAL A 107 5.21 17.14 3.07
C VAL A 107 4.77 17.09 4.53
N ALA A 108 5.53 16.44 5.41
CA ALA A 108 5.23 16.33 6.85
C ALA A 108 5.15 17.68 7.57
N SER A 109 5.84 18.72 7.06
CA SER A 109 5.76 20.08 7.62
C SER A 109 4.46 20.82 7.25
N GLN A 110 3.71 20.32 6.26
CA GLN A 110 2.52 20.98 5.69
C GLN A 110 1.23 20.21 5.94
N THR A 111 1.32 18.88 6.10
CA THR A 111 0.16 18.01 6.33
C THR A 111 0.52 16.82 7.22
N ALA A 112 -0.47 16.13 7.79
CA ALA A 112 -0.24 14.94 8.60
C ALA A 112 0.27 13.79 7.71
N LEU A 113 1.55 13.42 7.85
CA LEU A 113 2.18 12.34 7.08
C LEU A 113 2.21 11.04 7.87
N PHE A 114 1.64 9.99 7.30
CA PHE A 114 1.73 8.61 7.75
C PHE A 114 2.36 7.76 6.65
N THR A 115 2.95 6.63 7.01
CA THR A 115 3.47 5.66 6.04
C THR A 115 2.79 4.30 6.20
N THR A 116 2.83 3.50 5.14
CA THR A 116 2.26 2.14 5.09
C THR A 116 3.06 1.29 4.10
N ASP A 117 2.97 -0.04 4.18
CA ASP A 117 3.63 -0.99 3.27
C ASP A 117 5.16 -0.79 3.19
N SER A 118 5.64 0.18 2.43
CA SER A 118 7.03 0.65 2.39
C SER A 118 7.16 1.85 3.31
N ASP A 119 7.84 1.67 4.45
CA ASP A 119 8.03 2.73 5.43
C ASP A 119 9.08 3.75 4.99
N ALA A 120 9.13 4.88 5.67
CA ALA A 120 10.15 5.91 5.55
C ALA A 120 10.62 6.34 6.96
N PRO A 121 11.34 5.48 7.70
CA PRO A 121 11.60 5.66 9.12
C PRO A 121 12.51 6.85 9.42
N GLN A 122 13.25 7.37 8.43
CA GLN A 122 14.13 8.55 8.56
C GLN A 122 13.38 9.88 8.37
N THR A 123 12.06 9.82 8.18
CA THR A 123 11.22 11.01 7.99
C THR A 123 10.49 11.42 9.27
N ASN A 124 9.91 12.62 9.24
CA ASN A 124 9.05 13.13 10.31
C ASN A 124 7.61 12.58 10.21
N ARG A 125 7.44 11.36 9.70
CA ARG A 125 6.13 10.69 9.67
C ARG A 125 5.58 10.52 11.10
N ILE A 126 4.27 10.61 11.23
CA ILE A 126 3.57 10.46 12.51
C ILE A 126 3.58 9.01 12.98
N ALA A 127 3.24 8.08 12.08
CA ALA A 127 3.31 6.64 12.35
C ALA A 127 3.37 5.84 11.04
N TYR A 128 3.89 4.63 11.14
CA TYR A 128 3.77 3.57 10.15
C TYR A 128 2.62 2.64 10.53
N ILE A 129 1.81 2.26 9.53
CA ILE A 129 0.73 1.28 9.67
C ILE A 129 0.88 0.24 8.57
N GLY A 130 1.28 -0.96 8.92
CA GLY A 130 1.59 -1.98 7.92
C GLY A 130 2.04 -3.29 8.54
N SER A 131 2.64 -4.16 7.75
CA SER A 131 3.25 -5.39 8.24
C SER A 131 4.71 -5.17 8.66
N SER A 132 5.22 -6.00 9.55
CA SER A 132 6.66 -6.15 9.73
C SER A 132 7.22 -6.88 8.51
N ASN A 133 7.94 -6.17 7.65
CA ASN A 133 8.51 -6.73 6.43
C ASN A 133 9.68 -7.68 6.73
N ILE A 134 10.41 -7.45 7.84
CA ILE A 134 11.42 -8.40 8.35
C ILE A 134 10.75 -9.73 8.71
N ASP A 135 9.64 -9.69 9.50
CA ASP A 135 8.93 -10.92 9.89
C ASP A 135 8.31 -11.64 8.69
N ALA A 136 7.80 -10.87 7.72
CA ALA A 136 7.30 -11.45 6.47
C ALA A 136 8.41 -12.17 5.68
N GLY A 137 9.61 -11.61 5.64
CA GLY A 137 10.79 -12.26 5.07
C GLY A 137 11.21 -13.51 5.83
N LEU A 138 11.20 -13.48 7.17
CA LEU A 138 11.44 -14.67 8.01
C LEU A 138 10.41 -15.77 7.73
N GLN A 139 9.13 -15.43 7.64
CA GLN A 139 8.06 -16.37 7.30
C GLN A 139 8.24 -16.99 5.90
N ALA A 140 8.67 -16.20 4.90
CA ALA A 140 9.00 -16.73 3.58
C ALA A 140 10.19 -17.72 3.63
N ALA A 141 11.19 -17.45 4.47
CA ALA A 141 12.29 -18.39 4.70
C ALA A 141 11.81 -19.67 5.38
N ASP A 142 10.83 -19.61 6.29
CA ASP A 142 10.23 -20.79 6.92
C ASP A 142 9.53 -21.68 5.89
N ILE A 143 8.82 -21.09 4.93
CA ILE A 143 8.23 -21.85 3.81
C ILE A 143 9.33 -22.53 2.98
N ALA A 144 10.40 -21.80 2.64
CA ALA A 144 11.52 -22.34 1.87
C ALA A 144 12.22 -23.50 2.61
N LYS A 145 12.49 -23.35 3.92
CA LYS A 145 13.10 -24.40 4.76
C LYS A 145 12.25 -25.67 4.80
N LYS A 146 10.93 -25.52 4.95
CA LYS A 146 9.98 -26.64 4.97
C LYS A 146 9.95 -27.38 3.62
N ALA A 147 10.01 -26.63 2.50
CA ALA A 147 9.97 -27.19 1.16
C ALA A 147 11.32 -27.77 0.69
N MET A 148 12.45 -27.30 1.25
CA MET A 148 13.81 -27.63 0.82
C MET A 148 14.68 -28.09 1.98
N PRO A 149 14.36 -29.20 2.67
CA PRO A 149 15.09 -29.64 3.87
C PRO A 149 16.55 -30.00 3.58
N ASN A 150 16.90 -30.35 2.34
CA ASN A 150 18.25 -30.69 1.91
C ASN A 150 19.10 -29.49 1.48
N GLY A 151 18.49 -28.27 1.44
CA GLY A 151 19.13 -27.05 0.97
C GLY A 151 18.93 -26.82 -0.53
N GLY A 152 19.62 -25.79 -1.04
CA GLY A 152 19.56 -25.42 -2.46
C GLY A 152 19.80 -23.93 -2.69
N THR A 153 19.58 -23.48 -3.93
CA THR A 153 19.77 -22.08 -4.35
C THR A 153 18.46 -21.45 -4.73
N CYS A 154 18.18 -20.27 -4.16
CA CYS A 154 17.04 -19.45 -4.47
C CYS A 154 17.43 -18.20 -5.26
N LEU A 155 16.60 -17.80 -6.21
CA LEU A 155 16.58 -16.47 -6.83
C LEU A 155 15.36 -15.69 -6.36
N GLY A 156 15.54 -14.41 -6.08
CA GLY A 156 14.47 -13.51 -5.68
C GLY A 156 14.00 -12.62 -6.83
N PHE A 157 12.74 -12.23 -6.81
CA PHE A 157 12.14 -11.30 -7.78
C PHE A 157 11.31 -10.28 -7.02
N VAL A 158 11.46 -9.00 -7.37
CA VAL A 158 10.83 -7.90 -6.65
C VAL A 158 10.62 -6.69 -7.57
N GLY A 159 9.62 -5.87 -7.29
CA GLY A 159 9.36 -4.68 -8.08
C GLY A 159 10.43 -3.61 -7.92
N LEU A 160 10.57 -3.09 -6.72
CA LEU A 160 11.41 -1.92 -6.40
C LEU A 160 12.50 -2.31 -5.40
N LEU A 161 13.74 -2.50 -5.86
CA LEU A 161 14.87 -2.89 -5.01
C LEU A 161 15.19 -1.86 -3.91
N GLY A 162 14.87 -0.58 -4.13
CA GLY A 162 15.14 0.51 -3.18
C GLY A 162 14.00 0.78 -2.19
N ALA A 163 12.82 0.16 -2.36
CA ALA A 163 11.70 0.30 -1.45
C ALA A 163 11.98 -0.42 -0.12
N ASP A 164 11.58 0.19 0.99
CA ASP A 164 11.88 -0.32 2.34
C ASP A 164 11.31 -1.73 2.56
N ASN A 165 10.07 -1.97 2.09
CA ASN A 165 9.45 -3.30 2.15
C ASN A 165 10.26 -4.38 1.41
N ALA A 166 10.84 -4.06 0.26
CA ALA A 166 11.70 -4.99 -0.49
C ALA A 166 13.00 -5.28 0.26
N VAL A 167 13.68 -4.23 0.71
CA VAL A 167 14.93 -4.32 1.47
C VAL A 167 14.75 -5.17 2.72
N GLU A 168 13.69 -4.91 3.49
CA GLU A 168 13.40 -5.64 4.72
C GLU A 168 12.97 -7.08 4.48
N ARG A 169 12.10 -7.37 3.48
CA ARG A 169 11.71 -8.75 3.14
C ARG A 169 12.90 -9.59 2.71
N ILE A 170 13.77 -9.04 1.84
CA ILE A 170 15.00 -9.70 1.41
C ILE A 170 15.94 -9.94 2.61
N LYS A 171 16.08 -8.95 3.50
CA LYS A 171 16.88 -9.07 4.72
C LYS A 171 16.32 -10.15 5.64
N GLY A 172 15.02 -10.14 5.92
CA GLY A 172 14.35 -11.15 6.74
C GLY A 172 14.48 -12.55 6.15
N PHE A 173 14.32 -12.70 4.82
CA PHE A 173 14.50 -13.96 4.13
C PHE A 173 15.95 -14.50 4.30
N LYS A 174 16.96 -13.66 4.04
CA LYS A 174 18.37 -14.01 4.24
C LYS A 174 18.66 -14.38 5.70
N GLU A 175 18.11 -13.65 6.65
CA GLU A 175 18.27 -13.91 8.08
C GLU A 175 17.66 -15.26 8.47
N GLY A 176 16.45 -15.55 8.02
CA GLY A 176 15.75 -16.80 8.28
C GLY A 176 16.41 -18.03 7.65
N LEU A 177 17.27 -17.84 6.64
CA LEU A 177 18.06 -18.93 6.02
C LEU A 177 19.38 -19.21 6.72
N LYS A 178 19.82 -18.38 7.67
CA LYS A 178 21.07 -18.63 8.40
C LYS A 178 21.08 -20.01 9.08
N GLY A 179 22.21 -20.68 9.03
CA GLY A 179 22.38 -22.04 9.57
C GLY A 179 21.78 -23.15 8.69
N THR A 180 21.16 -22.82 7.56
CA THR A 180 20.68 -23.80 6.57
C THR A 180 21.65 -23.96 5.38
N LYS A 181 21.39 -24.95 4.52
CA LYS A 181 22.05 -25.11 3.23
C LYS A 181 21.35 -24.38 2.07
N ILE A 182 20.33 -23.57 2.35
CA ILE A 182 19.62 -22.76 1.35
C ILE A 182 20.33 -21.41 1.21
N LYS A 183 20.55 -20.97 -0.02
CA LYS A 183 21.20 -19.67 -0.33
C LYS A 183 20.34 -18.84 -1.27
N LEU A 184 20.08 -17.59 -0.92
CA LEU A 184 19.57 -16.59 -1.85
C LEU A 184 20.79 -16.02 -2.60
N ILE A 185 20.94 -16.36 -3.88
CA ILE A 185 22.14 -16.04 -4.67
C ILE A 185 22.03 -14.72 -5.41
N ASP A 186 20.81 -14.30 -5.80
CA ASP A 186 20.55 -13.03 -6.48
C ASP A 186 19.12 -12.57 -6.25
N VAL A 187 18.86 -11.27 -6.45
CA VAL A 187 17.50 -10.68 -6.46
C VAL A 187 17.37 -9.71 -7.63
N ARG A 188 16.38 -9.94 -8.51
CA ARG A 188 16.13 -9.14 -9.72
C ARG A 188 14.94 -8.22 -9.53
N GLY A 189 15.15 -6.93 -9.86
CA GLY A 189 14.12 -5.90 -9.84
C GLY A 189 13.47 -5.73 -11.22
N ASP A 190 12.16 -5.50 -11.24
CA ASP A 190 11.40 -5.33 -12.49
C ASP A 190 10.78 -3.93 -12.64
N GLN A 191 10.93 -3.06 -11.64
CA GLN A 191 10.40 -1.69 -11.62
C GLN A 191 8.87 -1.62 -11.79
N MET A 192 8.15 -2.59 -11.21
CA MET A 192 6.69 -2.75 -11.27
C MET A 192 6.16 -3.08 -12.68
N ASP A 193 7.03 -3.52 -13.60
CA ASP A 193 6.66 -4.00 -14.93
C ASP A 193 6.49 -5.52 -14.93
N GLN A 194 5.27 -6.01 -15.11
CA GLN A 194 4.96 -7.42 -15.07
C GLN A 194 5.53 -8.21 -16.25
N THR A 195 5.73 -7.59 -17.40
CA THR A 195 6.40 -8.23 -18.57
C THR A 195 7.84 -8.48 -18.23
N ARG A 196 8.54 -7.46 -17.73
CA ARG A 196 9.93 -7.58 -17.25
C ARG A 196 10.05 -8.58 -16.11
N ALA A 197 9.06 -8.64 -15.19
CA ALA A 197 9.05 -9.63 -14.12
C ALA A 197 9.09 -11.06 -14.67
N LYS A 198 8.29 -11.38 -15.71
CA LYS A 198 8.29 -12.69 -16.36
C LYS A 198 9.59 -12.94 -17.14
N GLU A 199 10.09 -11.94 -17.88
CA GLU A 199 11.37 -12.00 -18.61
C GLU A 199 12.53 -12.28 -17.67
N ASN A 200 12.63 -11.59 -16.54
CA ASN A 200 13.65 -11.83 -15.51
C ASN A 200 13.68 -13.28 -15.03
N VAL A 201 12.53 -13.93 -14.91
CA VAL A 201 12.46 -15.36 -14.55
C VAL A 201 12.95 -16.24 -15.68
N SER A 202 12.54 -15.97 -16.92
CA SER A 202 12.99 -16.73 -18.11
C SER A 202 14.50 -16.64 -18.29
N ASP A 203 15.07 -15.44 -18.15
CA ASP A 203 16.51 -15.20 -18.21
C ASP A 203 17.25 -15.90 -17.06
N ALA A 204 16.66 -15.93 -15.87
CA ALA A 204 17.22 -16.64 -14.73
C ALA A 204 17.31 -18.14 -14.97
N LEU A 205 16.30 -18.74 -15.63
CA LEU A 205 16.30 -20.18 -15.96
C LEU A 205 17.39 -20.57 -16.96
N VAL A 206 17.83 -19.63 -17.79
CA VAL A 206 18.92 -19.81 -18.75
C VAL A 206 20.28 -19.61 -18.06
N ALA A 207 20.40 -18.52 -17.28
CA ALA A 207 21.66 -18.13 -16.63
C ALA A 207 22.04 -19.09 -15.49
N ASP A 208 21.04 -19.55 -14.74
CA ASP A 208 21.22 -20.40 -13.55
C ASP A 208 20.43 -21.71 -13.67
N PRO A 209 20.85 -22.65 -14.56
CA PRO A 209 20.08 -23.85 -14.85
C PRO A 209 19.90 -24.79 -13.65
N ASN A 210 20.73 -24.64 -12.63
CA ASN A 210 20.71 -25.41 -11.38
C ASN A 210 19.91 -24.76 -10.25
N VAL A 211 19.25 -23.60 -10.51
CA VAL A 211 18.36 -22.99 -9.53
C VAL A 211 17.20 -23.91 -9.22
N ASN A 212 16.90 -24.08 -7.93
CA ASN A 212 15.85 -24.99 -7.48
C ASN A 212 14.82 -24.31 -6.56
N CYS A 213 14.93 -22.99 -6.40
CA CYS A 213 13.97 -22.19 -5.67
C CYS A 213 13.84 -20.77 -6.28
N MET A 214 12.61 -20.26 -6.36
CA MET A 214 12.30 -18.91 -6.75
C MET A 214 11.37 -18.25 -5.73
N VAL A 215 11.66 -17.00 -5.38
CA VAL A 215 10.89 -16.23 -4.39
C VAL A 215 10.36 -14.95 -5.01
N GLY A 216 9.04 -14.81 -5.08
CA GLY A 216 8.41 -13.55 -5.48
C GLY A 216 8.12 -12.71 -4.24
N PHE A 217 8.83 -11.59 -4.07
CA PHE A 217 8.69 -10.74 -2.88
C PHE A 217 7.55 -9.72 -2.97
N TYR A 218 6.93 -9.53 -4.16
CA TYR A 218 5.71 -8.75 -4.36
C TYR A 218 4.59 -9.64 -4.89
N SER A 219 3.35 -9.22 -4.70
CA SER A 219 2.17 -10.03 -5.00
C SER A 219 2.11 -10.54 -6.45
N TYR A 220 2.48 -9.70 -7.42
CA TYR A 220 2.46 -10.04 -8.84
C TYR A 220 3.69 -10.82 -9.31
N ASN A 221 4.81 -10.83 -8.56
CA ASN A 221 6.00 -11.60 -8.95
C ASN A 221 5.73 -13.09 -8.97
N THR A 222 4.96 -13.61 -8.00
CA THR A 222 4.65 -15.05 -7.92
C THR A 222 3.86 -15.56 -9.13
N PRO A 223 2.78 -14.91 -9.60
CA PRO A 223 2.12 -15.25 -10.86
C PRO A 223 3.06 -15.23 -12.07
N GLN A 224 3.99 -14.28 -12.15
CA GLN A 224 4.95 -14.21 -13.26
C GLN A 224 5.99 -15.35 -13.18
N ILE A 225 6.45 -15.71 -11.98
CA ILE A 225 7.27 -16.92 -11.76
C ILE A 225 6.50 -18.16 -12.20
N TYR A 226 5.25 -18.31 -11.77
CA TYR A 226 4.39 -19.43 -12.15
C TYR A 226 4.26 -19.56 -13.68
N ALA A 227 3.94 -18.45 -14.36
CA ALA A 227 3.78 -18.42 -15.79
C ALA A 227 5.07 -18.82 -16.53
N ALA A 228 6.22 -18.23 -16.17
CA ALA A 228 7.50 -18.55 -16.79
C ALA A 228 7.91 -20.01 -16.57
N LEU A 229 7.72 -20.55 -15.35
CA LEU A 229 8.00 -21.96 -15.05
C LEU A 229 7.08 -22.91 -15.81
N LYS A 230 5.81 -22.56 -15.99
CA LYS A 230 4.85 -23.31 -16.80
C LYS A 230 5.30 -23.37 -18.25
N ASP A 231 5.64 -22.22 -18.84
CA ASP A 231 6.11 -22.13 -20.23
C ASP A 231 7.42 -22.93 -20.46
N ALA A 232 8.30 -22.95 -19.47
CA ALA A 232 9.54 -23.70 -19.50
C ALA A 232 9.40 -25.20 -19.15
N GLY A 233 8.18 -25.69 -18.82
CA GLY A 233 7.95 -27.08 -18.38
C GLY A 233 8.65 -27.43 -17.05
N LYS A 234 8.92 -26.44 -16.21
CA LYS A 234 9.61 -26.56 -14.91
C LYS A 234 8.71 -26.35 -13.70
N LEU A 235 7.42 -26.10 -13.91
CA LEU A 235 6.45 -25.97 -12.81
C LEU A 235 6.39 -27.25 -11.99
N GLY A 236 6.42 -27.13 -10.64
CA GLY A 236 6.50 -28.26 -9.72
C GLY A 236 7.90 -28.91 -9.59
N LYS A 237 8.87 -28.51 -10.42
CA LYS A 237 10.28 -28.97 -10.34
C LYS A 237 11.17 -27.97 -9.59
N ILE A 238 10.76 -26.71 -9.54
CA ILE A 238 11.44 -25.62 -8.83
C ILE A 238 10.49 -25.17 -7.70
N THR A 239 11.00 -25.11 -6.48
CA THR A 239 10.26 -24.60 -5.33
C THR A 239 9.89 -23.14 -5.54
N VAL A 240 8.63 -22.77 -5.37
CA VAL A 240 8.18 -21.39 -5.45
C VAL A 240 7.65 -20.94 -4.10
N VAL A 241 8.16 -19.80 -3.61
CA VAL A 241 7.68 -19.11 -2.41
C VAL A 241 7.09 -17.77 -2.84
N GLY A 242 5.89 -17.48 -2.39
CA GLY A 242 5.15 -16.30 -2.82
C GLY A 242 4.92 -15.27 -1.72
N PHE A 243 4.42 -14.12 -2.17
CA PHE A 243 3.82 -13.10 -1.34
C PHE A 243 2.41 -12.81 -1.83
N ASP A 244 1.53 -12.54 -0.88
CA ASP A 244 0.13 -12.17 -1.03
C ASP A 244 -0.78 -13.23 -1.67
N GLY A 245 -2.05 -12.86 -1.83
CA GLY A 245 -3.13 -13.77 -2.17
C GLY A 245 -3.66 -13.59 -3.60
N ASP A 246 -2.76 -13.38 -4.59
CA ASP A 246 -3.17 -13.40 -5.99
C ASP A 246 -3.85 -14.74 -6.34
N PRO A 247 -4.92 -14.75 -7.15
CA PRO A 247 -5.64 -15.98 -7.50
C PRO A 247 -4.76 -17.08 -8.11
N VAL A 248 -3.76 -16.73 -8.94
CA VAL A 248 -2.80 -17.71 -9.50
C VAL A 248 -1.92 -18.27 -8.40
N THR A 249 -1.44 -17.43 -7.49
CA THR A 249 -0.64 -17.85 -6.33
C THR A 249 -1.42 -18.81 -5.44
N LEU A 250 -2.67 -18.46 -5.08
CA LEU A 250 -3.52 -19.33 -4.24
C LEU A 250 -3.85 -20.65 -4.93
N GLY A 251 -4.12 -20.62 -6.26
CA GLY A 251 -4.32 -21.81 -7.05
C GLY A 251 -3.10 -22.75 -7.03
N GLY A 252 -1.91 -22.19 -7.23
CA GLY A 252 -0.64 -22.93 -7.15
C GLY A 252 -0.31 -23.47 -5.78
N VAL A 253 -0.71 -22.77 -4.70
CA VAL A 253 -0.60 -23.30 -3.32
C VAL A 253 -1.56 -24.47 -3.11
N ALA A 254 -2.79 -24.38 -3.63
CA ALA A 254 -3.80 -25.43 -3.49
C ALA A 254 -3.41 -26.70 -4.23
N ASP A 255 -2.88 -26.61 -5.44
CA ASP A 255 -2.42 -27.76 -6.23
C ASP A 255 -1.03 -28.27 -5.84
N GLY A 256 -0.26 -27.46 -5.09
CA GLY A 256 1.07 -27.81 -4.60
C GLY A 256 2.22 -27.42 -5.53
N SER A 257 1.96 -26.71 -6.63
CA SER A 257 3.02 -26.16 -7.51
C SER A 257 3.73 -24.94 -6.92
N ILE A 258 3.14 -24.30 -5.90
CA ILE A 258 3.72 -23.26 -5.07
C ILE A 258 3.74 -23.76 -3.62
N ALA A 259 4.90 -23.68 -2.97
CA ALA A 259 5.10 -24.22 -1.61
C ALA A 259 4.29 -23.47 -0.53
N GLY A 260 4.07 -22.20 -0.74
CA GLY A 260 3.29 -21.34 0.13
C GLY A 260 3.50 -19.86 -0.18
N THR A 261 2.70 -19.01 0.46
CA THR A 261 2.77 -17.56 0.32
C THR A 261 2.62 -16.87 1.67
N VAL A 262 3.24 -15.71 1.82
CA VAL A 262 3.09 -14.83 2.99
C VAL A 262 2.11 -13.72 2.64
N VAL A 263 0.95 -13.68 3.28
CA VAL A 263 -0.09 -12.70 2.94
C VAL A 263 -0.14 -11.54 3.92
N GLN A 264 -0.26 -10.36 3.38
CA GLN A 264 -0.43 -9.10 4.08
C GLN A 264 -1.92 -8.74 4.17
N GLN A 265 -2.23 -7.64 4.88
CA GLN A 265 -3.62 -7.23 5.12
C GLN A 265 -3.86 -5.76 4.70
N PRO A 266 -3.71 -5.41 3.40
CA PRO A 266 -3.81 -4.03 2.91
C PRO A 266 -5.19 -3.39 3.15
N PHE A 267 -6.27 -4.17 3.18
CA PHE A 267 -7.58 -3.68 3.61
C PHE A 267 -7.52 -3.08 5.02
N LEU A 268 -6.94 -3.81 5.98
CA LEU A 268 -6.85 -3.35 7.37
C LEU A 268 -5.91 -2.17 7.52
N TRP A 269 -4.82 -2.09 6.75
CA TRP A 269 -3.94 -0.93 6.77
C TRP A 269 -4.68 0.34 6.38
N ALA A 270 -5.39 0.30 5.25
CA ALA A 270 -6.15 1.42 4.74
C ALA A 270 -7.32 1.79 5.67
N TYR A 271 -8.13 0.81 6.07
CA TYR A 271 -9.27 1.04 6.95
C TYR A 271 -8.86 1.67 8.29
N ARG A 272 -7.91 1.03 9.00
CA ARG A 272 -7.43 1.53 10.29
C ARG A 272 -6.63 2.82 10.15
N GLY A 273 -5.80 2.93 9.11
CA GLY A 273 -4.96 4.09 8.86
C GLY A 273 -5.77 5.35 8.57
N MET A 274 -6.82 5.25 7.75
CA MET A 274 -7.72 6.36 7.50
C MET A 274 -8.44 6.83 8.77
N LYS A 275 -8.89 5.90 9.61
CA LYS A 275 -9.52 6.23 10.91
C LYS A 275 -8.54 6.88 11.88
N LEU A 276 -7.32 6.37 11.96
CA LEU A 276 -6.28 6.93 12.81
C LEU A 276 -5.88 8.34 12.33
N MET A 277 -5.71 8.53 11.03
CA MET A 277 -5.38 9.82 10.43
C MET A 277 -6.51 10.84 10.67
N ALA A 278 -7.79 10.43 10.55
CA ALA A 278 -8.93 11.28 10.86
C ALA A 278 -8.98 11.68 12.34
N ALA A 279 -8.68 10.77 13.26
CA ALA A 279 -8.56 11.05 14.70
C ALA A 279 -7.43 12.04 14.97
N TYR A 280 -6.25 11.80 14.40
CA TYR A 280 -5.08 12.65 14.54
C TYR A 280 -5.34 14.10 14.07
N VAL A 281 -5.97 14.26 12.90
CA VAL A 281 -6.31 15.60 12.35
C VAL A 281 -7.32 16.34 13.23
N LYS A 282 -8.14 15.63 14.01
CA LYS A 282 -9.04 16.23 15.04
C LYS A 282 -8.34 16.54 16.36
N GLY A 283 -7.05 16.21 16.49
CA GLY A 283 -6.27 16.43 17.71
C GLY A 283 -6.17 15.21 18.64
N ASP A 284 -6.84 14.10 18.33
CA ASP A 284 -6.72 12.86 19.09
C ASP A 284 -5.49 12.06 18.62
N LYS A 285 -4.48 12.03 19.47
CA LYS A 285 -3.19 11.33 19.25
C LYS A 285 -3.10 10.02 20.02
N SER A 286 -4.13 9.63 20.76
CA SER A 286 -4.11 8.47 21.67
C SER A 286 -3.87 7.14 20.94
N GLY A 287 -4.23 7.06 19.65
CA GLY A 287 -3.98 5.89 18.82
C GLY A 287 -2.53 5.75 18.30
N ILE A 288 -1.65 6.72 18.57
CA ILE A 288 -0.24 6.66 18.14
C ILE A 288 0.61 6.04 19.24
N PRO A 289 1.17 4.84 19.06
CA PRO A 289 2.03 4.23 20.08
C PRO A 289 3.38 4.97 20.16
N ALA A 290 4.08 4.85 21.29
CA ALA A 290 5.40 5.45 21.49
C ALA A 290 6.46 4.96 20.48
N SER A 291 6.30 3.77 19.94
CA SER A 291 7.16 3.24 18.86
C SER A 291 6.89 3.86 17.50
N HIS A 292 5.78 4.57 17.33
CA HIS A 292 5.29 5.05 16.03
C HIS A 292 5.08 3.92 14.98
N LEU A 293 4.92 2.66 15.44
CA LEU A 293 4.71 1.48 14.60
C LEU A 293 3.41 0.78 14.97
N ILE A 294 2.50 0.64 14.02
CA ILE A 294 1.24 -0.09 14.17
C ILE A 294 1.32 -1.31 13.25
N ILE A 295 1.79 -2.41 13.81
CA ILE A 295 2.05 -3.63 13.05
C ILE A 295 0.77 -4.47 12.95
N ILE A 296 0.39 -4.79 11.72
CA ILE A 296 -0.70 -5.71 11.38
C ILE A 296 -0.04 -7.02 10.90
N PRO A 297 -0.21 -8.13 11.62
CA PRO A 297 0.49 -9.37 11.33
C PRO A 297 0.22 -9.90 9.93
N THR A 298 1.23 -10.53 9.32
CA THR A 298 1.11 -11.36 8.12
C THR A 298 0.66 -12.77 8.50
N LYS A 299 0.17 -13.53 7.49
CA LYS A 299 -0.20 -14.95 7.66
C LYS A 299 0.56 -15.80 6.65
N ILE A 300 1.06 -16.96 7.07
CA ILE A 300 1.54 -17.99 6.13
C ILE A 300 0.34 -18.74 5.58
N ILE A 301 0.24 -18.82 4.27
CA ILE A 301 -0.75 -19.62 3.56
C ILE A 301 -0.02 -20.75 2.86
N ASP A 302 -0.36 -21.97 3.24
CA ASP A 302 0.12 -23.22 2.65
C ASP A 302 -1.07 -24.10 2.24
N LYS A 303 -0.78 -25.30 1.73
CA LYS A 303 -1.81 -26.24 1.26
C LYS A 303 -2.84 -26.59 2.36
N GLY A 304 -2.46 -26.51 3.65
CA GLY A 304 -3.33 -26.86 4.77
C GLY A 304 -4.41 -25.80 5.07
N ASN A 305 -4.18 -24.54 4.68
CA ASN A 305 -5.09 -23.45 5.04
C ASN A 305 -5.54 -22.57 3.86
N VAL A 306 -5.05 -22.81 2.64
CA VAL A 306 -5.37 -21.98 1.46
C VAL A 306 -6.85 -21.95 1.14
N ALA A 307 -7.58 -23.05 1.30
CA ALA A 307 -9.02 -23.09 1.01
C ALA A 307 -9.82 -22.20 1.98
N ALA A 308 -9.50 -22.23 3.26
CA ALA A 308 -10.12 -21.37 4.26
C ALA A 308 -9.80 -19.89 4.02
N TYR A 309 -8.54 -19.57 3.68
CA TYR A 309 -8.14 -18.23 3.35
C TYR A 309 -8.85 -17.69 2.08
N ALA A 310 -8.95 -18.49 1.02
CA ALA A 310 -9.65 -18.10 -0.21
C ALA A 310 -11.15 -17.83 0.05
N ALA A 311 -11.78 -18.60 0.93
CA ALA A 311 -13.17 -18.36 1.35
C ALA A 311 -13.31 -17.04 2.16
N GLU A 312 -12.36 -16.75 3.07
CA GLU A 312 -12.31 -15.49 3.83
C GLU A 312 -12.19 -14.28 2.86
N GLN A 313 -11.29 -14.35 1.88
CA GLN A 313 -11.09 -13.29 0.88
C GLN A 313 -12.36 -13.06 0.03
N LYS A 314 -13.02 -14.13 -0.41
CA LYS A 314 -14.25 -14.04 -1.18
C LYS A 314 -15.39 -13.40 -0.38
N ALA A 315 -15.52 -13.72 0.90
CA ALA A 315 -16.52 -13.12 1.79
C ALA A 315 -16.25 -11.61 1.98
N MET A 316 -14.99 -11.19 2.12
CA MET A 316 -14.61 -9.76 2.24
C MET A 316 -14.83 -8.97 0.94
N ALA A 317 -14.68 -9.59 -0.22
CA ALA A 317 -14.89 -8.93 -1.52
C ALA A 317 -16.37 -8.77 -1.91
N GLY A 318 -17.28 -9.51 -1.27
CA GLY A 318 -18.73 -9.48 -1.50
C GLY A 318 -19.50 -8.43 -0.67
N HIS A 319 -18.82 -7.66 0.11
CA HIS A 319 -19.33 -6.54 0.93
C HIS A 319 -18.70 -5.21 0.48
#